data_2126def0a4291d410687e1ba8079439d
#
_entry.id   2126def0a4291d410687e1ba8079439d
#
_cell.length_a   1.000
_cell.length_b   1.000
_cell.length_c   1.000
_cell.angle_alpha   90.00
_cell.angle_beta   90.00
_cell.angle_gamma   90.00
#
_symmetry.space_group_name_H-M   'P 1'
#
loop_
_entity.id
_entity.type
_entity.pdbx_description
1 polymer ?
#
loop_
_entity_poly.entity_id
_entity_poly.type
_entity_poly.pdbx_seq_one_letter_code
_entity_poly.pdbx_strand_id
1 'polypeptide(L)'
;MVKIAGRGPAPKDTSTRRRRNAVAPDTVVASDDELRGPELPDGVLGVDKKTGEIIEWHSRTVAWWHTWRTSPQAQTFIGTDWDFLIDTALMHHTAWTNGRWEFLSEVRLRAAKFGA
;
A
#
# COMPACT_ATOMS: atom_id res chain seq x y z
N MET A 1 -45.04 -2.27 6.85
CA MET A 1 -45.04 -2.00 6.42
C MET A 1 -44.85 -1.71 6.21
N VAL A 2 -44.56 -2.04 6.72
CA VAL A 2 -44.45 -1.78 6.36
C VAL A 2 -43.96 -1.55 6.47
N LYS A 3 -43.70 -1.73 7.06
CA LYS A 3 -43.42 -1.38 6.97
C LYS A 3 -43.00 -1.40 7.06
N ILE A 4 -42.90 -1.84 7.79
CA ILE A 4 -42.73 -1.71 7.62
C ILE A 4 -42.39 -1.60 7.71
N ALA A 5 -42.42 -2.03 8.31
CA ALA A 5 -42.36 -1.87 8.04
C ALA A 5 -41.88 -1.70 8.05
N GLY A 6 -41.68 -1.81 8.90
CA GLY A 6 -41.51 -1.63 8.58
C GLY A 6 -40.85 -1.34 8.71
N ARG A 7 -40.56 -1.49 9.13
CA ARG A 7 -40.20 -1.22 8.81
C ARG A 7 -39.73 -0.56 8.38
N GLY A 8 -39.44 -0.46 8.58
CA GLY A 8 -39.08 -0.12 7.91
C GLY A 8 -38.63 0.32 7.39
N PRO A 9 -38.56 0.48 7.71
CA PRO A 9 -38.21 0.67 6.79
C PRO A 9 -37.48 0.68 6.17
N ALA A 10 -37.28 0.38 6.16
CA ALA A 10 -36.67 0.13 5.38
C ALA A 10 -35.81 0.46 5.22
N PRO A 11 -35.32 0.16 5.24
CA PRO A 11 -34.23 0.44 5.08
C PRO A 11 -33.80 1.24 4.35
N LYS A 12 -33.62 1.76 4.48
CA LYS A 12 -33.29 2.41 3.80
C LYS A 12 -32.68 2.18 2.97
N ASP A 13 -32.77 2.00 3.01
CA ASP A 13 -32.12 1.81 1.91
C ASP A 13 -30.65 1.69 2.04
N THR A 14 -30.14 0.67 1.56
CA THR A 14 -28.76 0.38 1.73
C THR A 14 -27.86 1.39 1.09
N SER A 15 -28.31 2.03 0.09
CA SER A 15 -27.43 2.99 -0.56
C SER A 15 -27.18 4.18 0.31
N THR A 16 -27.96 4.35 1.32
CA THR A 16 -27.74 5.47 2.16
C THR A 16 -27.14 5.12 3.44
N ARG A 17 -27.20 3.94 3.81
CA ARG A 17 -26.73 3.62 5.03
C ARG A 17 -25.41 3.31 5.13
N ARG A 18 -25.07 3.48 5.21
CA ARG A 18 -24.24 3.04 5.07
C ARG A 18 -23.39 3.09 4.85
N ARG A 19 -23.10 3.19 4.78
CA ARG A 19 -22.47 3.05 4.21
C ARG A 19 -21.52 3.34 4.35
N ARG A 20 -20.94 3.34 4.98
CA ARG A 20 -20.07 3.45 4.76
C ARG A 20 -19.30 2.72 4.56
N ASN A 21 -19.15 2.04 4.66
CA ASN A 21 -18.45 1.19 4.15
C ASN A 21 -18.41 0.87 3.06
N ALA A 22 -18.80 0.79 2.97
CA ALA A 22 -18.89 0.41 1.80
C ALA A 22 -18.46 1.03 0.99
N VAL A 23 -18.35 1.17 1.17
CA VAL A 23 -18.25 1.49 0.29
C VAL A 23 -18.17 1.62 -0.44
N ALA A 24 -17.98 1.42 0.38
CA ALA A 24 -18.72 1.54 -0.71
C ALA A 24 -18.09 1.30 -2.03
N PRO A 25 -18.83 0.84 -2.84
CA PRO A 25 -18.34 0.55 -4.16
C PRO A 25 -17.74 1.75 -4.83
N ASP A 26 -18.25 2.89 -4.49
CA ASP A 26 -17.65 4.09 -5.01
C ASP A 26 -16.28 4.32 -4.44
N THR A 27 -15.89 3.53 -3.46
CA THR A 27 -14.54 3.59 -2.97
C THR A 27 -13.59 2.73 -3.80
N VAL A 28 -14.13 1.96 -4.71
CA VAL A 28 -13.29 1.18 -5.60
C VAL A 28 -12.74 2.10 -6.66
N VAL A 29 -11.43 2.27 -6.65
CA VAL A 29 -10.76 3.15 -7.58
C VAL A 29 -9.98 2.29 -8.55
N ALA A 30 -10.27 2.43 -9.82
CA ALA A 30 -9.57 1.67 -10.84
C ALA A 30 -8.15 2.19 -10.98
N SER A 31 -7.24 1.28 -11.25
CA SER A 31 -5.87 1.66 -11.53
C SER A 31 -5.81 2.34 -12.88
N ASP A 32 -5.09 3.43 -12.96
CA ASP A 32 -4.86 4.13 -14.23
C ASP A 32 -3.42 3.94 -14.71
N ASP A 33 -2.65 3.10 -14.00
CA ASP A 33 -1.26 2.77 -14.32
C ASP A 33 -0.32 3.97 -14.29
N GLU A 34 -0.77 5.08 -13.71
CA GLU A 34 0.11 6.21 -13.53
C GLU A 34 1.05 5.98 -12.36
N LEU A 35 2.31 6.35 -12.55
CA LEU A 35 3.27 6.32 -11.48
C LEU A 35 3.08 7.51 -10.56
N ARG A 36 2.92 7.23 -9.28
CA ARG A 36 2.77 8.27 -8.27
C ARG A 36 3.85 8.12 -7.23
N GLY A 37 4.02 9.16 -6.44
CA GLY A 37 5.00 9.15 -5.36
C GLY A 37 6.42 9.21 -5.88
N PRO A 38 7.38 9.11 -4.97
CA PRO A 38 8.80 9.22 -5.33
C PRO A 38 9.33 7.87 -5.79
N GLU A 39 10.47 7.95 -6.47
CA GLU A 39 11.25 6.74 -6.69
C GLU A 39 11.94 6.34 -5.40
N LEU A 40 12.37 5.08 -5.33
CA LEU A 40 13.16 4.64 -4.19
C LEU A 40 14.43 5.48 -4.14
N PRO A 41 14.79 5.99 -2.97
CA PRO A 41 15.96 6.86 -2.87
C PRO A 41 17.26 6.10 -3.11
N ASP A 42 18.16 6.73 -3.84
CA ASP A 42 19.48 6.17 -4.10
C ASP A 42 20.39 6.37 -2.89
N GLY A 43 21.30 5.44 -2.71
CA GLY A 43 22.37 5.59 -1.74
C GLY A 43 22.01 5.31 -0.30
N VAL A 44 20.73 5.07 0.00
CA VAL A 44 20.32 4.85 1.40
C VAL A 44 20.76 3.50 1.92
N LEU A 45 21.09 2.56 1.04
CA LEU A 45 21.54 1.23 1.45
C LEU A 45 23.04 1.18 1.72
N GLY A 46 23.75 2.25 1.42
CA GLY A 46 25.16 2.33 1.69
C GLY A 46 26.03 1.77 0.57
N VAL A 47 27.22 1.40 0.93
CA VAL A 47 28.24 0.98 -0.02
C VAL A 47 28.71 -0.40 0.38
N ASP A 48 28.90 -1.26 -0.62
CA ASP A 48 29.50 -2.57 -0.40
C ASP A 48 30.96 -2.37 -0.03
N LYS A 49 31.33 -2.83 1.16
CA LYS A 49 32.68 -2.61 1.67
C LYS A 49 33.73 -3.37 0.90
N LYS A 50 33.34 -4.41 0.18
CA LYS A 50 34.29 -5.22 -0.57
C LYS A 50 34.59 -4.62 -1.93
N THR A 51 33.57 -4.05 -2.59
CA THR A 51 33.73 -3.54 -3.95
C THR A 51 33.77 -2.02 -4.02
N GLY A 52 33.31 -1.34 -2.97
CA GLY A 52 33.20 0.10 -2.98
C GLY A 52 32.03 0.64 -3.80
N GLU A 53 31.18 -0.24 -4.28
CA GLU A 53 30.05 0.18 -5.12
C GLU A 53 28.82 0.43 -4.27
N ILE A 54 27.97 1.33 -4.75
CA ILE A 54 26.71 1.65 -4.10
C ILE A 54 25.82 0.41 -4.17
N ILE A 55 25.24 0.06 -3.03
CA ILE A 55 24.30 -1.08 -2.96
C ILE A 55 22.99 -0.63 -3.58
N GLU A 56 22.49 -1.44 -4.52
CA GLU A 56 21.22 -1.16 -5.18
C GLU A 56 20.11 -1.93 -4.51
N TRP A 57 18.90 -1.41 -4.66
CA TRP A 57 17.71 -2.08 -4.14
C TRP A 57 17.56 -3.45 -4.81
N HIS A 58 17.14 -4.43 -4.01
CA HIS A 58 16.82 -5.75 -4.54
C HIS A 58 15.74 -5.63 -5.61
N SER A 59 15.87 -6.43 -6.67
CA SER A 59 14.94 -6.34 -7.79
C SER A 59 13.49 -6.59 -7.38
N ARG A 60 13.27 -7.46 -6.39
CA ARG A 60 11.92 -7.69 -5.88
C ARG A 60 11.37 -6.46 -5.18
N THR A 61 12.21 -5.73 -4.50
CA THR A 61 11.78 -4.51 -3.83
C THR A 61 11.48 -3.41 -4.83
N VAL A 62 12.26 -3.34 -5.90
CA VAL A 62 11.97 -2.39 -6.98
C VAL A 62 10.60 -2.69 -7.59
N ALA A 63 10.32 -3.98 -7.85
CA ALA A 63 9.04 -4.38 -8.41
C ALA A 63 7.89 -4.09 -7.45
N TRP A 64 8.09 -4.37 -6.16
CA TRP A 64 7.11 -4.11 -5.11
C TRP A 64 6.81 -2.61 -5.01
N TRP A 65 7.85 -1.78 -5.10
CA TRP A 65 7.68 -0.33 -5.05
C TRP A 65 6.90 0.18 -6.25
N HIS A 66 7.21 -0.36 -7.43
CA HIS A 66 6.49 0.00 -8.64
C HIS A 66 5.00 -0.36 -8.51
N THR A 67 4.71 -1.52 -7.94
CA THR A 67 3.33 -1.94 -7.71
C THR A 67 2.58 -0.93 -6.83
N TRP A 68 3.24 -0.42 -5.78
CA TRP A 68 2.62 0.60 -4.95
C TRP A 68 2.38 1.89 -5.73
N ARG A 69 3.36 2.30 -6.54
CA ARG A 69 3.25 3.56 -7.27
C ARG A 69 2.14 3.55 -8.29
N THR A 70 1.80 2.39 -8.82
CA THR A 70 0.73 2.26 -9.82
C THR A 70 -0.57 1.75 -9.20
N SER A 71 -0.61 1.54 -7.89
CA SER A 71 -1.79 0.99 -7.24
C SER A 71 -2.90 2.03 -7.15
N PRO A 72 -4.17 1.58 -7.10
CA PRO A 72 -5.27 2.52 -6.87
C PRO A 72 -5.12 3.28 -5.55
N GLN A 73 -4.58 2.62 -4.53
CA GLN A 73 -4.40 3.25 -3.22
C GLN A 73 -3.49 4.48 -3.32
N ALA A 74 -2.50 4.43 -4.21
CA ALA A 74 -1.55 5.53 -4.33
C ALA A 74 -2.22 6.84 -4.73
N GLN A 75 -3.42 6.77 -5.27
CA GLN A 75 -4.15 7.98 -5.68
C GLN A 75 -4.52 8.85 -4.48
N THR A 76 -4.51 8.28 -3.28
CA THR A 76 -4.85 9.02 -2.07
C THR A 76 -3.66 9.27 -1.16
N PHE A 77 -2.49 8.78 -1.52
CA PHE A 77 -1.32 8.91 -0.65
C PHE A 77 -0.79 10.33 -0.65
N ILE A 78 -0.32 10.75 0.53
CA ILE A 78 0.38 12.01 0.69
C ILE A 78 1.82 11.72 1.08
N GLY A 79 2.61 12.77 1.26
CA GLY A 79 4.04 12.63 1.50
C GLY A 79 4.40 11.72 2.66
N THR A 80 3.65 11.82 3.77
CA THR A 80 3.94 10.97 4.93
C THR A 80 3.68 9.52 4.64
N ASP A 81 2.68 9.21 3.83
CA ASP A 81 2.41 7.83 3.46
C ASP A 81 3.60 7.23 2.71
N TRP A 82 4.14 7.99 1.75
CA TRP A 82 5.29 7.54 1.00
C TRP A 82 6.53 7.39 1.87
N ASP A 83 6.73 8.29 2.84
CA ASP A 83 7.86 8.17 3.76
C ASP A 83 7.78 6.88 4.57
N PHE A 84 6.60 6.54 5.10
CA PHE A 84 6.44 5.30 5.84
C PHE A 84 6.66 4.09 4.94
N LEU A 85 6.23 4.17 3.69
CA LEU A 85 6.43 3.07 2.76
C LEU A 85 7.91 2.89 2.40
N ILE A 86 8.68 3.96 2.38
CA ILE A 86 10.13 3.85 2.14
C ILE A 86 10.78 3.06 3.27
N ASP A 87 10.40 3.31 4.52
CA ASP A 87 10.91 2.54 5.64
C ASP A 87 10.51 1.07 5.51
N THR A 88 9.31 0.81 5.04
CA THR A 88 8.86 -0.56 4.81
C THR A 88 9.65 -1.20 3.67
N ALA A 89 10.02 -0.42 2.67
CA ALA A 89 10.83 -0.91 1.56
C ALA A 89 12.20 -1.39 2.05
N LEU A 90 12.78 -0.72 3.04
CA LEU A 90 14.05 -1.17 3.62
C LEU A 90 13.93 -2.57 4.23
N MET A 91 12.82 -2.83 4.92
CA MET A 91 12.55 -4.15 5.45
C MET A 91 12.38 -5.18 4.35
N HIS A 92 11.63 -4.82 3.31
CA HIS A 92 11.39 -5.69 2.18
C HIS A 92 12.70 -6.06 1.51
N HIS A 93 13.54 -5.06 1.28
CA HIS A 93 14.87 -5.27 0.69
C HIS A 93 15.70 -6.24 1.54
N THR A 94 15.73 -6.03 2.86
CA THR A 94 16.52 -6.87 3.75
C THR A 94 16.00 -8.30 3.76
N ALA A 95 14.67 -8.47 3.74
CA ALA A 95 14.08 -9.78 3.71
C ALA A 95 14.54 -10.56 2.49
N TRP A 96 14.51 -9.96 1.32
CA TRP A 96 14.90 -10.64 0.09
C TRP A 96 16.40 -10.77 -0.07
N THR A 97 17.14 -9.76 0.34
CA THR A 97 18.60 -9.76 0.16
C THR A 97 19.28 -10.73 1.13
N ASN A 98 18.81 -10.78 2.37
CA ASN A 98 19.46 -11.56 3.42
C ASN A 98 18.68 -12.79 3.85
N GLY A 99 17.58 -13.10 3.17
CA GLY A 99 16.77 -14.25 3.55
C GLY A 99 16.07 -14.09 4.89
N ARG A 100 15.82 -12.88 5.31
CA ARG A 100 15.16 -12.60 6.59
C ARG A 100 13.66 -12.62 6.39
N TRP A 101 13.15 -13.82 6.15
CA TRP A 101 11.73 -13.98 5.77
C TRP A 101 10.77 -13.56 6.87
N GLU A 102 11.23 -13.55 8.13
CA GLU A 102 10.40 -13.09 9.22
C GLU A 102 9.98 -11.63 9.05
N PHE A 103 10.77 -10.84 8.32
CA PHE A 103 10.41 -9.43 8.09
C PHE A 103 9.22 -9.29 7.16
N LEU A 104 8.91 -10.32 6.37
CA LEU A 104 7.78 -10.21 5.45
C LEU A 104 6.44 -10.11 6.18
N SER A 105 6.33 -10.73 7.37
CA SER A 105 5.14 -10.55 8.19
C SER A 105 4.97 -9.10 8.61
N GLU A 106 6.07 -8.46 9.01
CA GLU A 106 6.03 -7.07 9.40
C GLU A 106 5.72 -6.17 8.20
N VAL A 107 6.28 -6.49 7.03
CA VAL A 107 5.99 -5.75 5.80
C VAL A 107 4.48 -5.80 5.53
N ARG A 108 3.88 -6.99 5.65
CA ARG A 108 2.44 -7.12 5.41
C ARG A 108 1.62 -6.33 6.41
N LEU A 109 2.02 -6.34 7.69
CA LEU A 109 1.29 -5.57 8.70
C LEU A 109 1.35 -4.07 8.41
N ARG A 110 2.51 -3.59 8.00
CA ARG A 110 2.65 -2.17 7.67
C ARG A 110 1.88 -1.82 6.41
N ALA A 111 1.98 -2.68 5.40
CA ALA A 111 1.30 -2.44 4.12
C ALA A 111 -0.22 -2.44 4.28
N ALA A 112 -0.73 -3.22 5.22
CA ALA A 112 -2.18 -3.30 5.43
C ALA A 112 -2.76 -1.93 5.82
N LYS A 113 -1.97 -1.09 6.46
CA LYS A 113 -2.43 0.25 6.86
C LYS A 113 -2.65 1.16 5.66
N PHE A 114 -2.15 0.77 4.50
CA PHE A 114 -2.28 1.55 3.27
C PHE A 114 -3.24 0.87 2.29
N GLY A 115 -4.02 -0.09 2.75
CA GLY A 115 -5.06 -0.71 1.96
C GLY A 115 -4.61 -1.92 1.16
N ALA A 116 -3.49 -2.50 1.50
CA ALA A 116 -3.03 -3.70 0.80
C ALA A 116 -3.75 -4.95 1.31
#